data_562c155b5bb0371e75cacb0ae8a0b14a
#
_entry.id   562c155b5bb0371e75cacb0ae8a0b14a
#
_cell.length_a   1.000
_cell.length_b   1.000
_cell.length_c   1.000
_cell.angle_alpha   90.00
_cell.angle_beta   90.00
_cell.angle_gamma   90.00
#
_symmetry.space_group_name_H-M   'P 1'
#
loop_
_entity.id
_entity.type
_entity.pdbx_description
1 polymer ?
#
loop_
_entity_poly.entity_id
_entity_poly.type
_entity_poly.pdbx_seq_one_letter_code
_entity_poly.pdbx_strand_id
1 'polypeptide(L)'
;MLFRSPTFIERTLPLLTADDSMVAASGWLRTFGVLDSVVQPIGGDAGAFVSHNCCPATCMIRRSAWERCGGYDESMRSGFEDWDFFLSLLESGLAAKAEDGIDGIGDAGGIDDTDGVEDAGSAGGAVDIGGTKDTGNIEAVRDAGNTKNPKEGTAHIGIVPEPLIEYRTAPASLNVTSMTKRLDLMRFLIAKHRDLYAAHIADAILGVEAISMSRLTMWESLMRGDIAASQAFMLHPTYGDGGMAAAVRLRS
;
A
#
# COMPACT_ATOMS: atom_id res chain seq x y z
N MET A 1 6.50 -0.61 -21.21
CA MET A 1 7.51 -1.67 -21.36
C MET A 1 8.21 -1.78 -20.03
N LEU A 2 8.29 -2.96 -19.47
CA LEU A 2 8.81 -3.24 -18.14
C LEU A 2 9.97 -4.22 -18.29
N PHE A 3 11.12 -3.91 -17.70
CA PHE A 3 12.29 -4.79 -17.68
C PHE A 3 12.66 -5.12 -16.25
N ARG A 4 13.18 -6.31 -16.02
CA ARG A 4 13.74 -6.73 -14.73
C ARG A 4 15.25 -6.72 -14.78
N SER A 5 15.88 -6.32 -13.67
CA SER A 5 17.32 -6.50 -13.48
C SER A 5 17.68 -8.00 -13.62
N PRO A 6 18.85 -8.35 -14.17
CA PRO A 6 19.35 -9.73 -14.13
C PRO A 6 19.41 -10.33 -12.72
N THR A 7 19.59 -9.48 -11.70
CA THR A 7 19.68 -9.87 -10.28
C THR A 7 18.31 -9.91 -9.57
N PHE A 8 17.20 -9.68 -10.28
CA PHE A 8 15.87 -9.60 -9.66
C PHE A 8 15.53 -10.85 -8.82
N ILE A 9 15.73 -12.04 -9.38
CA ILE A 9 15.46 -13.31 -8.68
C ILE A 9 16.41 -13.50 -7.51
N GLU A 10 17.70 -13.26 -7.73
CA GLU A 10 18.75 -13.37 -6.71
C GLU A 10 18.47 -12.49 -5.48
N ARG A 11 17.87 -11.30 -5.70
CA ARG A 11 17.59 -10.34 -4.64
C ARG A 11 16.23 -10.57 -3.95
N THR A 12 15.24 -11.06 -4.67
CA THR A 12 13.88 -11.26 -4.13
C THR A 12 13.66 -12.63 -3.50
N LEU A 13 14.29 -13.70 -4.03
CA LEU A 13 14.12 -15.06 -3.51
C LEU A 13 14.54 -15.21 -2.03
N PRO A 14 15.66 -14.63 -1.56
CA PRO A 14 16.04 -14.73 -0.15
C PRO A 14 14.99 -14.18 0.82
N LEU A 15 14.25 -13.15 0.45
CA LEU A 15 13.17 -12.60 1.28
C LEU A 15 12.07 -13.65 1.50
N LEU A 16 11.63 -14.30 0.41
CA LEU A 16 10.61 -15.34 0.47
C LEU A 16 11.07 -16.60 1.20
N THR A 17 12.36 -16.94 1.12
CA THR A 17 12.90 -18.13 1.81
C THR A 17 13.14 -17.90 3.29
N ALA A 18 13.38 -16.65 3.71
CA ALA A 18 13.63 -16.28 5.10
C ALA A 18 12.36 -16.12 5.93
N ASP A 19 11.21 -15.87 5.29
CA ASP A 19 9.94 -15.59 5.97
C ASP A 19 8.77 -16.27 5.25
N ASP A 20 8.20 -17.28 5.88
CA ASP A 20 7.10 -18.06 5.34
C ASP A 20 5.78 -17.27 5.28
N SER A 21 5.63 -16.21 6.04
CA SER A 21 4.48 -15.30 5.99
C SER A 21 4.55 -14.30 4.82
N MET A 22 5.71 -14.16 4.18
CA MET A 22 5.85 -13.32 3.00
C MET A 22 5.25 -14.02 1.77
N VAL A 23 4.19 -13.45 1.21
CA VAL A 23 3.46 -14.02 0.07
C VAL A 23 4.01 -13.60 -1.28
N ALA A 24 4.65 -12.42 -1.36
CA ALA A 24 5.31 -11.92 -2.55
C ALA A 24 6.49 -11.01 -2.18
N ALA A 25 7.41 -10.80 -3.13
CA ALA A 25 8.53 -9.88 -3.01
C ALA A 25 8.78 -9.13 -4.33
N SER A 26 9.15 -7.85 -4.23
CA SER A 26 9.46 -6.99 -5.36
C SER A 26 10.66 -6.09 -5.07
N GLY A 27 10.88 -5.06 -5.87
CA GLY A 27 11.92 -4.05 -5.67
C GLY A 27 11.47 -2.66 -6.10
N TRP A 28 12.33 -1.66 -5.93
CA TRP A 28 12.09 -0.33 -6.43
C TRP A 28 12.08 -0.29 -7.95
N LEU A 29 11.42 0.74 -8.51
CA LEU A 29 11.35 0.98 -9.94
C LEU A 29 12.27 2.13 -10.34
N ARG A 30 13.09 1.92 -11.36
CA ARG A 30 13.73 3.02 -12.10
C ARG A 30 12.84 3.36 -13.28
N THR A 31 12.34 4.58 -13.33
CA THR A 31 11.53 5.05 -14.46
C THR A 31 12.42 5.68 -15.53
N PHE A 32 11.97 5.60 -16.79
CA PHE A 32 12.60 6.27 -17.93
C PHE A 32 11.53 6.70 -18.94
N GLY A 33 11.89 7.57 -19.87
CA GLY A 33 10.97 8.16 -20.83
C GLY A 33 10.54 9.56 -20.43
N VAL A 34 9.25 9.76 -20.11
CA VAL A 34 8.77 11.09 -19.66
C VAL A 34 9.32 11.46 -18.30
N LEU A 35 9.43 10.50 -17.39
CA LEU A 35 9.96 10.68 -16.05
C LEU A 35 11.21 9.79 -15.86
N ASP A 36 12.32 10.38 -15.43
CA ASP A 36 13.52 9.66 -15.00
C ASP A 36 13.67 9.84 -13.50
N SER A 37 13.33 8.79 -12.73
CA SER A 37 13.31 8.83 -11.27
C SER A 37 13.41 7.43 -10.68
N VAL A 38 13.64 7.35 -9.37
CA VAL A 38 13.51 6.10 -8.60
C VAL A 38 12.26 6.19 -7.76
N VAL A 39 11.28 5.34 -8.08
CA VAL A 39 10.03 5.20 -7.33
C VAL A 39 10.19 4.06 -6.33
N GLN A 40 9.82 4.30 -5.08
CA GLN A 40 10.04 3.42 -3.94
C GLN A 40 8.69 2.89 -3.41
N PRO A 41 8.19 1.76 -3.94
CA PRO A 41 7.06 1.07 -3.32
C PRO A 41 7.45 0.60 -1.91
N ILE A 42 6.49 0.49 -1.02
CA ILE A 42 6.73 0.18 0.39
C ILE A 42 6.40 -1.27 0.76
N GLY A 43 5.56 -1.97 -0.03
CA GLY A 43 5.04 -3.27 0.37
C GLY A 43 4.17 -3.21 1.62
N GLY A 44 4.20 -4.26 2.44
CA GLY A 44 3.50 -4.31 3.71
C GLY A 44 2.40 -5.38 3.78
N ASP A 45 1.61 -5.33 4.83
CA ASP A 45 0.45 -6.18 5.08
C ASP A 45 -0.86 -5.58 4.51
N ALA A 46 -1.98 -6.21 4.82
CA ALA A 46 -3.29 -5.75 4.38
C ALA A 46 -3.59 -4.30 4.76
N GLY A 47 -3.17 -3.86 5.94
CA GLY A 47 -3.37 -2.48 6.40
C GLY A 47 -2.73 -1.45 5.49
N ALA A 48 -1.56 -1.75 4.91
CA ALA A 48 -0.91 -0.89 3.94
C ALA A 48 -1.68 -0.84 2.61
N PHE A 49 -2.19 -1.99 2.14
CA PHE A 49 -2.81 -2.12 0.82
C PHE A 49 -4.26 -1.63 0.72
N VAL A 50 -5.00 -1.48 1.83
CA VAL A 50 -6.40 -1.01 1.77
C VAL A 50 -6.56 0.45 1.34
N SER A 51 -5.52 1.27 1.46
CA SER A 51 -5.56 2.68 1.04
C SER A 51 -5.06 2.93 -0.38
N HIS A 52 -4.07 2.18 -0.83
CA HIS A 52 -3.45 2.29 -2.15
C HIS A 52 -2.65 1.04 -2.50
N ASN A 53 -2.32 0.87 -3.78
CA ASN A 53 -1.42 -0.18 -4.21
C ASN A 53 0.02 0.13 -3.77
N CYS A 54 0.63 -0.75 -2.99
CA CYS A 54 1.98 -0.59 -2.41
C CYS A 54 3.06 -1.41 -3.12
N CYS A 55 2.72 -2.15 -4.18
CA CYS A 55 3.65 -3.04 -4.88
C CYS A 55 3.46 -2.96 -6.40
N PRO A 56 4.54 -2.95 -7.20
CA PRO A 56 4.41 -3.06 -8.64
C PRO A 56 3.98 -4.47 -9.05
N ALA A 57 3.26 -4.57 -10.19
CA ALA A 57 2.82 -5.85 -10.75
C ALA A 57 3.99 -6.83 -11.03
N THR A 58 5.21 -6.31 -11.20
CA THR A 58 6.42 -7.14 -11.33
C THR A 58 6.88 -7.57 -9.95
N CYS A 59 6.54 -8.78 -9.55
CA CYS A 59 6.93 -9.37 -8.28
C CYS A 59 7.24 -10.87 -8.43
N MET A 60 7.97 -11.41 -7.45
CA MET A 60 8.09 -12.84 -7.23
C MET A 60 7.00 -13.24 -6.25
N ILE A 61 6.22 -14.26 -6.57
CA ILE A 61 5.05 -14.69 -5.79
C ILE A 61 5.29 -16.11 -5.30
N ARG A 62 4.94 -16.38 -4.06
CA ARG A 62 4.91 -17.74 -3.53
C ARG A 62 3.83 -18.54 -4.24
N ARG A 63 4.20 -19.66 -4.86
CA ARG A 63 3.27 -20.49 -5.64
C ARG A 63 2.03 -20.89 -4.83
N SER A 64 2.22 -21.33 -3.58
CA SER A 64 1.10 -21.73 -2.71
C SER A 64 0.14 -20.57 -2.41
N ALA A 65 0.62 -19.33 -2.30
CA ALA A 65 -0.22 -18.15 -2.14
C ALA A 65 -1.01 -17.84 -3.43
N TRP A 66 -0.38 -17.96 -4.59
CA TRP A 66 -1.05 -17.86 -5.89
C TRP A 66 -2.18 -18.88 -6.03
N GLU A 67 -1.91 -20.15 -5.72
CA GLU A 67 -2.89 -21.23 -5.83
C GLU A 67 -4.07 -21.02 -4.88
N ARG A 68 -3.82 -20.54 -3.65
CA ARG A 68 -4.90 -20.25 -2.69
C ARG A 68 -5.77 -19.07 -3.09
N CYS A 69 -5.20 -17.97 -3.60
CA CYS A 69 -5.99 -16.79 -3.96
C CYS A 69 -6.69 -16.91 -5.33
N GLY A 70 -6.38 -17.93 -6.12
CA GLY A 70 -7.00 -18.16 -7.42
C GLY A 70 -6.43 -17.32 -8.57
N GLY A 71 -5.36 -16.55 -8.35
CA GLY A 71 -4.70 -15.73 -9.36
C GLY A 71 -5.40 -14.40 -9.63
N TYR A 72 -5.18 -13.85 -10.83
CA TYR A 72 -5.77 -12.58 -11.26
C TYR A 72 -7.26 -12.72 -11.61
N ASP A 73 -8.05 -11.69 -11.30
CA ASP A 73 -9.42 -11.57 -11.79
C ASP A 73 -9.44 -11.13 -13.27
N GLU A 74 -9.71 -12.06 -14.17
CA GLU A 74 -9.70 -11.83 -15.60
C GLU A 74 -10.82 -10.87 -16.09
N SER A 75 -11.82 -10.58 -15.23
CA SER A 75 -12.86 -9.60 -15.53
C SER A 75 -12.37 -8.15 -15.41
N MET A 76 -11.29 -7.90 -14.66
CA MET A 76 -10.73 -6.58 -14.41
C MET A 76 -9.84 -6.11 -15.58
N ARG A 77 -10.46 -5.52 -16.59
CA ARG A 77 -9.76 -5.03 -17.81
C ARG A 77 -9.52 -3.52 -17.85
N SER A 78 -9.94 -2.81 -16.81
CA SER A 78 -9.89 -1.34 -16.78
C SER A 78 -8.79 -0.77 -15.87
N GLY A 79 -7.95 -1.62 -15.27
CA GLY A 79 -6.92 -1.29 -14.30
C GLY A 79 -7.25 -1.79 -12.90
N PHE A 80 -6.31 -1.66 -11.98
CA PHE A 80 -6.34 -2.11 -10.58
C PHE A 80 -6.36 -3.65 -10.42
N GLU A 81 -6.13 -4.40 -11.51
CA GLU A 81 -6.05 -5.85 -11.49
C GLU A 81 -4.88 -6.36 -10.63
N ASP A 82 -3.79 -5.63 -10.58
CA ASP A 82 -2.65 -5.92 -9.73
C ASP A 82 -2.95 -5.62 -8.25
N TRP A 83 -3.66 -4.54 -7.98
CA TRP A 83 -4.07 -4.20 -6.62
C TRP A 83 -5.08 -5.21 -6.07
N ASP A 84 -6.09 -5.58 -6.84
CA ASP A 84 -7.04 -6.65 -6.52
C ASP A 84 -6.33 -7.96 -6.19
N PHE A 85 -5.36 -8.32 -7.03
CA PHE A 85 -4.58 -9.53 -6.85
C PHE A 85 -3.76 -9.50 -5.54
N PHE A 86 -3.13 -8.38 -5.20
CA PHE A 86 -2.39 -8.25 -3.94
C PHE A 86 -3.31 -8.33 -2.71
N LEU A 87 -4.49 -7.73 -2.76
CA LEU A 87 -5.49 -7.88 -1.70
C LEU A 87 -5.89 -9.36 -1.55
N SER A 88 -6.16 -10.06 -2.64
CA SER A 88 -6.48 -11.51 -2.63
C SER A 88 -5.34 -12.36 -2.05
N LEU A 89 -4.08 -12.05 -2.38
CA LEU A 89 -2.90 -12.73 -1.81
C LEU A 89 -2.83 -12.54 -0.29
N LEU A 90 -3.07 -11.33 0.20
CA LEU A 90 -3.01 -10.99 1.62
C LEU A 90 -4.16 -11.63 2.40
N GLU A 91 -5.37 -11.65 1.85
CA GLU A 91 -6.53 -12.36 2.43
C GLU A 91 -6.29 -13.87 2.52
N SER A 92 -5.75 -14.49 1.48
CA SER A 92 -5.48 -15.93 1.46
C SER A 92 -4.43 -16.37 2.49
N GLY A 93 -3.48 -15.51 2.79
CA GLY A 93 -2.49 -15.73 3.84
C GLY A 93 -3.06 -15.60 5.26
N LEU A 94 -4.10 -14.78 5.44
CA LEU A 94 -4.83 -14.68 6.70
C LEU A 94 -5.71 -15.92 6.95
N ALA A 95 -6.37 -16.43 5.92
CA ALA A 95 -7.22 -17.62 6.01
C ALA A 95 -6.43 -18.88 6.38
N ALA A 96 -5.23 -19.09 5.81
CA ALA A 96 -4.38 -20.24 6.11
C ALA A 96 -4.01 -20.34 7.60
N LYS A 97 -3.89 -19.21 8.31
CA LYS A 97 -3.60 -19.20 9.75
C LYS A 97 -4.80 -19.48 10.63
N ALA A 98 -6.00 -19.12 10.17
CA ALA A 98 -7.23 -19.46 10.88
C ALA A 98 -7.47 -20.98 10.86
N GLU A 99 -7.08 -21.67 9.79
CA GLU A 99 -7.19 -23.14 9.67
C GLU A 99 -6.13 -23.86 10.53
N ASP A 100 -4.90 -23.37 10.56
CA ASP A 100 -3.83 -23.97 11.39
C ASP A 100 -4.03 -23.73 12.91
N GLY A 101 -4.89 -22.78 13.30
CA GLY A 101 -5.20 -22.44 14.69
C GLY A 101 -6.35 -23.23 15.32
N ILE A 102 -7.07 -24.07 14.56
CA ILE A 102 -8.28 -24.78 15.04
C ILE A 102 -7.98 -26.15 15.68
N ASP A 103 -6.78 -26.71 15.51
CA ASP A 103 -6.42 -28.02 16.07
C ASP A 103 -6.10 -28.02 17.59
N GLY A 104 -6.48 -26.99 18.34
CA GLY A 104 -6.11 -26.81 19.75
C GLY A 104 -7.20 -26.41 20.74
N ILE A 105 -8.50 -26.49 20.42
CA ILE A 105 -9.53 -26.19 21.44
C ILE A 105 -10.17 -27.51 21.91
N GLY A 106 -9.51 -28.09 22.89
CA GLY A 106 -10.12 -29.04 23.80
C GLY A 106 -11.20 -28.36 24.64
N ASP A 107 -12.33 -29.06 24.70
CA ASP A 107 -13.48 -28.88 25.56
C ASP A 107 -13.19 -28.16 26.91
N ALA A 108 -13.81 -26.99 27.15
CA ALA A 108 -13.90 -26.43 28.50
C ALA A 108 -15.24 -25.71 28.67
N GLY A 109 -16.02 -26.27 29.53
CA GLY A 109 -17.36 -25.99 29.94
C GLY A 109 -17.70 -24.62 30.46
N GLY A 110 -19.01 -24.37 30.48
CA GLY A 110 -19.73 -23.64 31.52
C GLY A 110 -19.74 -22.13 31.37
N ILE A 111 -20.79 -21.62 30.76
CA ILE A 111 -21.20 -20.21 30.85
C ILE A 111 -22.06 -20.07 32.09
N ASP A 112 -21.70 -19.20 32.99
CA ASP A 112 -22.56 -18.71 34.06
C ASP A 112 -22.90 -17.24 33.77
N ASP A 113 -24.21 -16.98 33.60
CA ASP A 113 -24.79 -15.64 33.44
C ASP A 113 -24.88 -14.96 34.81
N THR A 114 -24.35 -13.74 34.92
CA THR A 114 -24.97 -12.70 35.78
C THR A 114 -24.41 -11.30 35.50
N ASP A 115 -25.31 -10.41 35.12
CA ASP A 115 -25.55 -9.00 35.51
C ASP A 115 -24.41 -8.01 35.70
N GLY A 116 -24.59 -6.84 35.06
CA GLY A 116 -23.97 -5.60 35.50
C GLY A 116 -23.87 -4.51 34.42
N VAL A 117 -24.99 -3.85 34.13
CA VAL A 117 -24.96 -2.55 33.41
C VAL A 117 -24.59 -1.49 34.42
N GLU A 118 -23.46 -0.80 34.27
CA GLU A 118 -23.20 0.47 34.92
C GLU A 118 -22.80 1.55 33.90
N ASP A 119 -23.58 2.58 33.98
CA ASP A 119 -23.54 3.88 33.29
C ASP A 119 -22.23 4.61 33.63
N ALA A 120 -21.48 5.09 32.65
CA ALA A 120 -20.32 5.92 32.84
C ALA A 120 -20.33 7.16 31.95
N GLY A 121 -20.56 8.23 32.60
CA GLY A 121 -20.73 9.61 32.23
C GLY A 121 -19.72 10.19 31.23
N SER A 122 -20.28 11.16 30.53
CA SER A 122 -19.68 12.22 29.76
C SER A 122 -18.49 12.88 30.45
N ALA A 123 -17.33 12.87 29.82
CA ALA A 123 -16.24 13.81 30.07
C ALA A 123 -15.80 14.47 28.77
N GLY A 124 -16.30 15.68 28.54
CA GLY A 124 -15.82 16.59 27.50
C GLY A 124 -14.41 17.09 27.86
N GLY A 125 -13.43 16.68 27.07
CA GLY A 125 -12.07 17.26 27.09
C GLY A 125 -11.88 18.16 25.87
N ALA A 126 -11.79 19.47 26.08
CA ALA A 126 -11.41 20.44 25.06
C ALA A 126 -9.95 20.19 24.65
N VAL A 127 -9.72 19.96 23.37
CA VAL A 127 -8.38 19.88 22.79
C VAL A 127 -7.92 21.31 22.49
N ASP A 128 -6.95 21.79 23.24
CA ASP A 128 -6.25 23.06 23.00
C ASP A 128 -5.33 22.90 21.78
N ILE A 129 -5.67 23.56 20.68
CA ILE A 129 -4.82 23.68 19.50
C ILE A 129 -3.88 24.87 19.68
N GLY A 130 -2.86 24.67 20.52
CA GLY A 130 -1.74 25.60 20.64
C GLY A 130 -0.92 25.64 19.36
N GLY A 131 -0.87 26.80 18.71
CA GLY A 131 -0.09 27.03 17.50
C GLY A 131 1.41 26.91 17.77
N THR A 132 2.04 25.92 17.17
CA THR A 132 3.50 25.86 17.03
C THR A 132 3.88 26.19 15.61
N LYS A 133 4.66 27.27 15.46
CA LYS A 133 5.46 27.56 14.26
C LYS A 133 6.53 26.48 14.20
N ASP A 134 6.32 25.48 13.36
CA ASP A 134 7.38 24.53 13.07
C ASP A 134 7.55 24.44 11.56
N THR A 135 8.74 24.81 11.11
CA THR A 135 9.25 24.56 9.77
C THR A 135 9.52 23.06 9.68
N GLY A 136 8.42 22.28 9.58
CA GLY A 136 8.44 20.82 9.64
C GLY A 136 9.20 20.23 8.47
N ASN A 137 10.27 19.64 8.85
CA ASN A 137 11.14 18.74 8.11
C ASN A 137 10.33 17.77 7.25
N ILE A 138 10.59 17.76 5.94
CA ILE A 138 9.99 16.86 4.94
C ILE A 138 10.24 15.36 5.29
N GLU A 139 11.18 15.07 6.17
CA GLU A 139 11.42 13.72 6.70
C GLU A 139 10.26 13.18 7.55
N ALA A 140 9.52 14.03 8.27
CA ALA A 140 8.41 13.59 9.13
C ALA A 140 7.19 13.07 8.34
N VAL A 141 7.01 13.47 7.06
CA VAL A 141 5.92 12.97 6.21
C VAL A 141 6.24 11.58 5.62
N ARG A 142 7.53 11.21 5.54
CA ARG A 142 7.95 9.86 5.14
C ARG A 142 7.63 8.80 6.20
N ASP A 143 7.53 9.20 7.46
CA ASP A 143 7.27 8.29 8.58
C ASP A 143 5.76 8.09 8.86
N ALA A 144 4.89 8.92 8.25
CA ALA A 144 3.43 8.74 8.31
C ALA A 144 2.90 7.61 7.43
N GLY A 145 3.70 7.07 6.50
CA GLY A 145 3.49 5.80 5.83
C GLY A 145 3.98 4.67 6.72
N ASN A 146 3.19 4.38 7.73
CA ASN A 146 3.29 3.30 8.69
C ASN A 146 4.14 2.09 8.21
N THR A 147 5.45 2.17 8.35
CA THR A 147 6.35 1.02 8.32
C THR A 147 6.29 0.31 9.69
N LYS A 148 5.07 -0.01 10.16
CA LYS A 148 4.97 -1.05 11.19
C LYS A 148 5.47 -2.31 10.53
N ASN A 149 6.57 -2.86 11.03
CA ASN A 149 6.95 -4.21 10.66
C ASN A 149 5.70 -5.08 10.75
N PRO A 150 5.39 -5.88 9.71
CA PRO A 150 4.23 -6.76 9.76
C PRO A 150 4.28 -7.54 11.08
N LYS A 151 3.14 -7.71 11.73
CA LYS A 151 3.08 -8.53 12.93
C LYS A 151 3.61 -9.91 12.57
N GLU A 152 4.43 -10.47 13.44
CA GLU A 152 5.03 -11.78 13.21
C GLU A 152 3.96 -12.77 12.73
N GLY A 153 4.25 -13.39 11.60
CA GLY A 153 3.37 -14.33 10.96
C GLY A 153 2.18 -13.75 10.20
N THR A 154 2.00 -12.44 10.02
CA THR A 154 0.95 -11.87 9.17
C THR A 154 1.38 -11.91 7.70
N ALA A 155 0.47 -12.30 6.79
CA ALA A 155 0.74 -12.27 5.35
C ALA A 155 1.14 -10.86 4.91
N HIS A 156 2.25 -10.76 4.19
CA HIS A 156 2.76 -9.47 3.73
C HIS A 156 3.58 -9.58 2.43
N ILE A 157 3.85 -8.43 1.83
CA ILE A 157 4.64 -8.29 0.61
C ILE A 157 5.92 -7.53 0.92
N GLY A 158 7.06 -8.15 0.62
CA GLY A 158 8.38 -7.57 0.86
C GLY A 158 8.88 -6.71 -0.31
N ILE A 159 9.71 -5.71 0.01
CA ILE A 159 10.36 -4.86 -1.01
C ILE A 159 11.88 -4.84 -0.77
N VAL A 160 12.63 -5.20 -1.79
CA VAL A 160 14.09 -4.99 -1.84
C VAL A 160 14.33 -3.50 -2.10
N PRO A 161 15.09 -2.78 -1.24
CA PRO A 161 15.33 -1.34 -1.39
C PRO A 161 16.39 -1.05 -2.48
N GLU A 162 16.24 -1.63 -3.66
CA GLU A 162 17.12 -1.47 -4.81
C GLU A 162 16.26 -1.35 -6.09
N PRO A 163 16.68 -0.54 -7.08
CA PRO A 163 15.96 -0.40 -8.35
C PRO A 163 16.14 -1.65 -9.23
N LEU A 164 15.32 -2.66 -8.98
CA LEU A 164 15.35 -3.95 -9.68
C LEU A 164 14.42 -4.01 -10.90
N ILE A 165 13.62 -2.96 -11.13
CA ILE A 165 12.62 -2.91 -12.19
C ILE A 165 12.82 -1.62 -12.98
N GLU A 166 12.92 -1.71 -14.30
CA GLU A 166 12.91 -0.57 -15.21
C GLU A 166 11.52 -0.40 -15.82
N TYR A 167 10.92 0.76 -15.62
CA TYR A 167 9.56 1.07 -16.07
C TYR A 167 9.55 2.28 -17.01
N ARG A 168 9.05 2.05 -18.24
CA ARG A 168 8.89 3.14 -19.22
C ARG A 168 7.64 3.96 -18.89
N THR A 169 7.82 5.23 -18.59
CA THR A 169 6.73 6.19 -18.49
C THR A 169 6.38 6.78 -19.86
N ALA A 170 5.08 6.92 -20.13
CA ALA A 170 4.57 7.50 -21.37
C ALA A 170 3.43 8.48 -21.06
N PRO A 171 3.19 9.51 -21.92
CA PRO A 171 2.13 10.51 -21.69
C PRO A 171 0.73 9.88 -21.69
N ALA A 172 0.54 8.82 -22.49
CA ALA A 172 -0.69 8.02 -22.52
C ALA A 172 -0.36 6.61 -22.02
N SER A 173 -0.93 6.23 -20.90
CA SER A 173 -0.78 4.90 -20.32
C SER A 173 -2.11 4.41 -19.74
N LEU A 174 -2.22 3.10 -19.53
CA LEU A 174 -3.39 2.51 -18.90
C LEU A 174 -3.64 3.12 -17.50
N ASN A 175 -2.59 3.43 -16.75
CA ASN A 175 -2.67 4.09 -15.46
C ASN A 175 -3.37 5.46 -15.53
N VAL A 176 -3.10 6.26 -16.58
CA VAL A 176 -3.78 7.54 -16.80
C VAL A 176 -5.26 7.33 -17.09
N THR A 177 -5.58 6.34 -17.93
CA THR A 177 -6.98 6.03 -18.30
C THR A 177 -7.76 5.45 -17.12
N SER A 178 -7.16 4.59 -16.30
CA SER A 178 -7.81 4.01 -15.12
C SER A 178 -8.17 5.05 -14.07
N MET A 179 -7.42 6.17 -14.00
CA MET A 179 -7.73 7.26 -13.07
C MET A 179 -9.09 7.91 -13.31
N THR A 180 -9.59 7.93 -14.54
CA THR A 180 -10.94 8.43 -14.85
C THR A 180 -12.06 7.53 -14.30
N LYS A 181 -11.75 6.24 -14.06
CA LYS A 181 -12.66 5.23 -13.51
C LYS A 181 -12.34 4.89 -12.06
N ARG A 182 -11.45 5.65 -11.41
CA ARG A 182 -10.90 5.30 -10.10
C ARG A 182 -11.98 5.01 -9.06
N LEU A 183 -13.01 5.83 -8.98
CA LEU A 183 -14.08 5.64 -7.98
C LEU A 183 -14.88 4.34 -8.20
N ASP A 184 -15.12 3.97 -9.45
CA ASP A 184 -15.85 2.73 -9.77
C ASP A 184 -14.98 1.51 -9.49
N LEU A 185 -13.68 1.58 -9.82
CA LEU A 185 -12.70 0.54 -9.51
C LEU A 185 -12.55 0.38 -7.98
N MET A 186 -12.49 1.48 -7.22
CA MET A 186 -12.46 1.43 -5.76
C MET A 186 -13.74 0.83 -5.16
N ARG A 187 -14.92 1.17 -5.68
CA ARG A 187 -16.19 0.53 -5.24
C ARG A 187 -16.15 -0.99 -5.48
N PHE A 188 -15.62 -1.41 -6.63
CA PHE A 188 -15.46 -2.83 -6.93
C PHE A 188 -14.52 -3.51 -5.95
N LEU A 189 -13.31 -2.96 -5.70
CA LEU A 189 -12.35 -3.51 -4.75
C LEU A 189 -12.93 -3.62 -3.34
N ILE A 190 -13.57 -2.56 -2.84
CA ILE A 190 -14.18 -2.55 -1.51
C ILE A 190 -15.31 -3.59 -1.41
N ALA A 191 -16.13 -3.74 -2.46
CA ALA A 191 -17.20 -4.73 -2.46
C ALA A 191 -16.66 -6.17 -2.49
N LYS A 192 -15.60 -6.43 -3.26
CA LYS A 192 -14.98 -7.74 -3.41
C LYS A 192 -14.21 -8.15 -2.15
N HIS A 193 -13.45 -7.25 -1.55
CA HIS A 193 -12.62 -7.46 -0.36
C HIS A 193 -13.27 -6.88 0.90
N ARG A 194 -14.59 -7.03 1.02
CA ARG A 194 -15.40 -6.36 2.05
C ARG A 194 -14.92 -6.61 3.47
N ASP A 195 -14.60 -7.84 3.79
CA ASP A 195 -14.22 -8.23 5.14
C ASP A 195 -12.83 -7.70 5.49
N LEU A 196 -11.91 -7.68 4.54
CA LEU A 196 -10.59 -7.07 4.69
C LEU A 196 -10.72 -5.55 4.94
N TYR A 197 -11.53 -4.85 4.14
CA TYR A 197 -11.77 -3.41 4.34
C TYR A 197 -12.47 -3.12 5.67
N ALA A 198 -13.39 -3.98 6.11
CA ALA A 198 -14.04 -3.84 7.41
C ALA A 198 -13.04 -4.01 8.58
N ALA A 199 -12.14 -5.00 8.49
CA ALA A 199 -11.11 -5.24 9.49
C ALA A 199 -10.06 -4.11 9.57
N HIS A 200 -9.80 -3.40 8.45
CA HIS A 200 -8.77 -2.37 8.30
C HIS A 200 -9.33 -0.99 7.98
N ILE A 201 -10.57 -0.69 8.41
CA ILE A 201 -11.23 0.58 8.05
C ILE A 201 -10.45 1.81 8.52
N ALA A 202 -9.85 1.76 9.70
CA ALA A 202 -9.04 2.85 10.22
C ALA A 202 -7.77 3.06 9.38
N ASP A 203 -7.09 1.97 8.99
CA ASP A 203 -5.90 2.02 8.14
C ASP A 203 -6.26 2.57 6.75
N ALA A 204 -7.40 2.19 6.19
CA ALA A 204 -7.88 2.70 4.91
C ALA A 204 -8.13 4.22 4.95
N ILE A 205 -8.82 4.71 5.97
CA ILE A 205 -9.12 6.14 6.13
C ILE A 205 -7.83 6.93 6.35
N LEU A 206 -7.01 6.52 7.32
CA LEU A 206 -5.76 7.22 7.64
C LEU A 206 -4.77 7.20 6.49
N GLY A 207 -4.67 6.08 5.76
CA GLY A 207 -3.80 5.99 4.59
C GLY A 207 -4.23 6.90 3.44
N VAL A 208 -5.53 6.99 3.15
CA VAL A 208 -6.06 7.93 2.14
C VAL A 208 -5.85 9.38 2.57
N GLU A 209 -6.07 9.70 3.84
CA GLU A 209 -5.85 11.04 4.38
C GLU A 209 -4.37 11.44 4.32
N ALA A 210 -3.46 10.54 4.69
CA ALA A 210 -2.02 10.79 4.60
C ALA A 210 -1.58 11.09 3.15
N ILE A 211 -2.10 10.35 2.17
CA ILE A 211 -1.84 10.61 0.75
C ILE A 211 -2.40 11.99 0.35
N SER A 212 -3.60 12.32 0.78
CA SER A 212 -4.25 13.61 0.48
C SER A 212 -3.45 14.77 1.06
N MET A 213 -3.01 14.67 2.30
CA MET A 213 -2.17 15.67 2.96
C MET A 213 -0.80 15.83 2.28
N SER A 214 -0.16 14.73 1.89
CA SER A 214 1.10 14.75 1.15
C SER A 214 0.96 15.49 -0.18
N ARG A 215 -0.12 15.22 -0.93
CA ARG A 215 -0.40 15.90 -2.19
C ARG A 215 -0.71 17.38 -2.00
N LEU A 216 -1.48 17.74 -0.97
CA LEU A 216 -1.78 19.13 -0.64
C LEU A 216 -0.51 19.91 -0.33
N THR A 217 0.37 19.38 0.53
CA THR A 217 1.65 20.01 0.88
C THR A 217 2.53 20.22 -0.36
N MET A 218 2.58 19.24 -1.25
CA MET A 218 3.28 19.37 -2.53
C MET A 218 2.70 20.49 -3.40
N TRP A 219 1.37 20.55 -3.57
CA TRP A 219 0.70 21.59 -4.34
C TRP A 219 0.96 22.97 -3.77
N GLU A 220 0.90 23.12 -2.46
CA GLU A 220 1.21 24.38 -1.81
C GLU A 220 2.66 24.83 -2.04
N SER A 221 3.61 23.90 -2.02
CA SER A 221 5.02 24.19 -2.32
C SER A 221 5.20 24.60 -3.77
N LEU A 222 4.55 23.92 -4.72
CA LEU A 222 4.55 24.29 -6.15
C LEU A 222 3.96 25.68 -6.37
N MET A 223 2.84 26.00 -5.72
CA MET A 223 2.17 27.32 -5.85
C MET A 223 3.00 28.45 -5.26
N ARG A 224 3.82 28.18 -4.25
CA ARG A 224 4.77 29.14 -3.67
C ARG A 224 6.05 29.31 -4.51
N GLY A 225 6.21 28.50 -5.57
CA GLY A 225 7.41 28.52 -6.41
C GLY A 225 8.63 27.88 -5.74
N ASP A 226 8.41 26.93 -4.84
CA ASP A 226 9.49 26.17 -4.19
C ASP A 226 10.12 25.18 -5.19
N ILE A 227 11.21 25.61 -5.82
CA ILE A 227 11.94 24.83 -6.82
C ILE A 227 12.54 23.56 -6.20
N ALA A 228 13.05 23.65 -4.97
CA ALA A 228 13.68 22.50 -4.31
C ALA A 228 12.66 21.39 -4.01
N ALA A 229 11.47 21.75 -3.51
CA ALA A 229 10.37 20.80 -3.29
C ALA A 229 9.89 20.17 -4.60
N SER A 230 9.78 20.96 -5.67
CA SER A 230 9.42 20.47 -7.01
C SER A 230 10.44 19.46 -7.55
N GLN A 231 11.72 19.76 -7.42
CA GLN A 231 12.80 18.88 -7.85
C GLN A 231 12.84 17.59 -7.02
N ALA A 232 12.70 17.68 -5.69
CA ALA A 232 12.66 16.53 -4.81
C ALA A 232 11.50 15.59 -5.16
N PHE A 233 10.31 16.14 -5.43
CA PHE A 233 9.16 15.36 -5.85
C PHE A 233 9.36 14.66 -7.21
N MET A 234 9.97 15.35 -8.19
CA MET A 234 10.26 14.75 -9.50
C MET A 234 11.31 13.64 -9.43
N LEU A 235 12.31 13.76 -8.54
CA LEU A 235 13.37 12.77 -8.37
C LEU A 235 12.87 11.52 -7.60
N HIS A 236 11.98 11.71 -6.64
CA HIS A 236 11.51 10.67 -5.74
C HIS A 236 9.99 10.72 -5.54
N PRO A 237 9.20 10.51 -6.62
CA PRO A 237 7.74 10.49 -6.49
C PRO A 237 7.30 9.31 -5.63
N THR A 238 6.23 9.50 -4.87
CA THR A 238 5.57 8.42 -4.15
C THR A 238 5.02 7.39 -5.14
N TYR A 239 5.05 6.12 -4.79
CA TYR A 239 4.48 5.07 -5.64
C TYR A 239 2.99 5.35 -5.91
N GLY A 240 2.61 5.35 -7.18
CA GLY A 240 1.28 5.75 -7.64
C GLY A 240 1.15 7.23 -8.06
N ASP A 241 2.07 8.11 -7.66
CA ASP A 241 2.06 9.55 -8.03
C ASP A 241 2.95 9.90 -9.23
N GLY A 242 3.57 8.92 -9.87
CA GLY A 242 4.46 9.12 -11.02
C GLY A 242 3.82 9.86 -12.18
N GLY A 243 2.50 9.73 -12.38
CA GLY A 243 1.76 10.50 -13.38
C GLY A 243 1.71 11.99 -13.08
N MET A 244 1.65 12.37 -11.81
CA MET A 244 1.67 13.78 -11.38
C MET A 244 3.08 14.37 -11.53
N ALA A 245 4.11 13.62 -11.14
CA ALA A 245 5.50 14.03 -11.34
C ALA A 245 5.83 14.24 -12.83
N ALA A 246 5.34 13.35 -13.71
CA ALA A 246 5.47 13.51 -15.16
C ALA A 246 4.72 14.74 -15.68
N ALA A 247 3.52 15.04 -15.16
CA ALA A 247 2.76 16.23 -15.54
C ALA A 247 3.45 17.53 -15.11
N VAL A 248 4.07 17.56 -13.94
CA VAL A 248 4.87 18.70 -13.46
C VAL A 248 6.05 18.92 -14.40
N ARG A 249 6.81 17.87 -14.74
CA ARG A 249 7.97 17.97 -15.64
C ARG A 249 7.61 18.47 -17.04
N LEU A 250 6.44 18.10 -17.57
CA LEU A 250 6.00 18.54 -18.90
C LEU A 250 5.58 20.02 -18.93
N ARG A 251 5.36 20.65 -17.78
CA ARG A 251 4.99 22.06 -17.66
C ARG A 251 6.15 22.98 -17.30
N SER A 252 7.24 22.43 -16.76
CA SER A 252 8.48 23.14 -16.49
C SER A 252 9.40 23.14 -17.71
#